data_62364cf0a5d483f0e4a6526c6fab9bfa
#
_entry.id   62364cf0a5d483f0e4a6526c6fab9bfa
#
_cell.length_a   1.000
_cell.length_b   1.000
_cell.length_c   1.000
_cell.angle_alpha   90.00
_cell.angle_beta   90.00
_cell.angle_gamma   90.00
#
_symmetry.space_group_name_H-M   'P 1'
#
loop_
_entity.id
_entity.type
_entity.pdbx_description
1 polymer ?
#
loop_
_entity_poly.entity_id
_entity_poly.type
_entity_poly.pdbx_seq_one_letter_code
_entity_poly.pdbx_strand_id
1 'polypeptide(L)'
;MYELLEAGNSENRVIAVKNEGMEIIKIPYYFNTFHNSNIYFKVDEVKSFDKVNSDILDRLCSYFGKSIQIMISSNKKDVANVLENFGFERKRACYEVEVTKADYCLYEKDDGIKLITAHKGSKEFMACADLMLERYMKTHLKINPWTGKKTDFFDILPGKVVYERNDDNIENLAFIENEEIAYVLGKDIDSFRKFSSNLIFNLFEKYKNIYFEADDCDEFAMELKKLFNIDDNITWDTYIYNGNFECGN
;
A
#
# COMPACT_ATOMS: atom_id res chain seq x y z
N MET A 1 23.33 -13.07 26.26
CA MET A 1 23.51 -12.25 25.01
C MET A 1 22.66 -12.88 23.91
N TYR A 2 21.84 -12.08 23.20
CA TYR A 2 21.02 -12.62 22.10
C TYR A 2 21.88 -12.93 20.87
N GLU A 3 21.66 -14.10 20.28
CA GLU A 3 22.23 -14.53 19.00
C GLU A 3 21.13 -14.53 17.94
N LEU A 4 21.43 -14.02 16.74
CA LEU A 4 20.51 -13.99 15.60
C LEU A 4 21.02 -14.94 14.52
N LEU A 5 20.19 -15.88 14.11
CA LEU A 5 20.53 -16.92 13.14
C LEU A 5 19.49 -16.93 12.01
N GLU A 6 19.93 -16.68 10.79
CA GLU A 6 19.09 -16.85 9.61
C GLU A 6 18.96 -18.33 9.24
N ALA A 7 17.75 -18.73 8.86
CA ALA A 7 17.42 -20.06 8.37
C ALA A 7 16.42 -19.96 7.21
N GLY A 8 16.23 -21.07 6.50
CA GLY A 8 15.32 -21.14 5.35
C GLY A 8 16.02 -20.89 4.02
N ASN A 9 15.23 -20.67 2.99
CA ASN A 9 15.67 -20.39 1.61
C ASN A 9 15.16 -18.99 1.17
N SER A 10 15.39 -18.61 -0.08
CA SER A 10 14.97 -17.32 -0.61
C SER A 10 13.46 -17.04 -0.50
N GLU A 11 12.62 -18.08 -0.46
CA GLU A 11 11.15 -17.96 -0.43
C GLU A 11 10.59 -18.01 1.01
N ASN A 12 11.30 -18.72 1.92
CA ASN A 12 10.87 -18.94 3.29
C ASN A 12 12.00 -18.61 4.27
N ARG A 13 12.32 -17.32 4.40
CA ARG A 13 13.34 -16.84 5.31
C ARG A 13 12.77 -16.76 6.72
N VAL A 14 13.59 -17.17 7.69
CA VAL A 14 13.25 -17.12 9.11
C VAL A 14 14.47 -16.59 9.87
N ILE A 15 14.25 -15.65 10.79
CA ILE A 15 15.24 -15.25 11.77
C ILE A 15 14.92 -15.91 13.12
N ALA A 16 15.87 -16.68 13.63
CA ALA A 16 15.77 -17.27 14.97
C ALA A 16 16.55 -16.41 15.96
N VAL A 17 15.92 -16.06 17.07
CA VAL A 17 16.55 -15.37 18.20
C VAL A 17 16.82 -16.40 19.28
N LYS A 18 18.08 -16.49 19.72
CA LYS A 18 18.50 -17.35 20.83
C LYS A 18 19.07 -16.54 21.98
N ASN A 19 18.90 -17.03 23.20
CA ASN A 19 19.60 -16.53 24.37
C ASN A 19 20.25 -17.71 25.12
N GLU A 20 21.55 -17.64 25.37
CA GLU A 20 22.31 -18.71 26.02
C GLU A 20 22.13 -20.09 25.36
N GLY A 21 22.12 -20.10 24.00
CA GLY A 21 21.91 -21.30 23.19
C GLY A 21 20.47 -21.80 23.08
N MET A 22 19.55 -21.27 23.89
CA MET A 22 18.12 -21.62 23.81
C MET A 22 17.38 -20.72 22.81
N GLU A 23 16.59 -21.34 21.96
CA GLU A 23 15.73 -20.61 21.02
C GLU A 23 14.59 -19.92 21.76
N ILE A 24 14.47 -18.59 21.57
CA ILE A 24 13.40 -17.76 22.15
C ILE A 24 12.23 -17.67 21.19
N ILE A 25 12.51 -17.29 19.90
CA ILE A 25 11.51 -17.05 18.88
C ILE A 25 12.09 -17.32 17.50
N LYS A 26 11.21 -17.69 16.57
CA LYS A 26 11.43 -17.70 15.11
C LYS A 26 10.44 -16.78 14.45
N ILE A 27 10.93 -15.85 13.64
CA ILE A 27 10.11 -14.88 12.92
C ILE A 27 10.31 -15.05 11.41
N PRO A 28 9.28 -15.43 10.66
CA PRO A 28 9.32 -15.40 9.21
C PRO A 28 9.45 -13.96 8.70
N TYR A 29 10.31 -13.74 7.70
CA TYR A 29 10.52 -12.43 7.13
C TYR A 29 10.77 -12.48 5.63
N TYR A 30 10.64 -11.31 4.97
CA TYR A 30 11.00 -11.15 3.55
C TYR A 30 11.53 -9.73 3.29
N PHE A 31 12.20 -9.58 2.16
CA PHE A 31 12.57 -8.29 1.60
C PHE A 31 11.61 -7.95 0.46
N ASN A 32 11.11 -6.73 0.43
CA ASN A 32 10.35 -6.25 -0.70
C ASN A 32 11.33 -5.62 -1.71
N THR A 33 11.30 -6.07 -2.97
CA THR A 33 12.23 -5.63 -4.01
C THR A 33 12.09 -4.14 -4.32
N PHE A 34 10.87 -3.61 -4.23
CA PHE A 34 10.56 -2.23 -4.60
C PHE A 34 10.45 -1.29 -3.40
N HIS A 35 10.39 -1.83 -2.19
CA HIS A 35 10.27 -1.10 -0.92
C HIS A 35 11.29 -1.62 0.08
N ASN A 36 12.55 -1.55 -0.28
CA ASN A 36 13.63 -2.20 0.47
C ASN A 36 14.18 -1.36 1.64
N SER A 37 13.47 -0.32 2.06
CA SER A 37 13.86 0.48 3.24
C SER A 37 13.55 -0.21 4.55
N ASN A 38 12.57 -1.12 4.57
CA ASN A 38 12.15 -1.87 5.74
C ASN A 38 12.45 -3.37 5.57
N ILE A 39 12.53 -4.10 6.70
CA ILE A 39 12.43 -5.55 6.75
C ILE A 39 11.00 -5.94 7.11
N TYR A 40 10.42 -6.90 6.41
CA TYR A 40 9.00 -7.25 6.53
C TYR A 40 8.86 -8.53 7.34
N PHE A 41 8.28 -8.46 8.53
CA PHE A 41 8.00 -9.62 9.37
C PHE A 41 6.56 -10.09 9.19
N LYS A 42 6.38 -11.41 9.11
CA LYS A 42 5.07 -12.05 9.08
C LYS A 42 4.67 -12.45 10.50
N VAL A 43 3.62 -11.84 11.00
CA VAL A 43 3.12 -12.06 12.36
C VAL A 43 1.61 -12.30 12.31
N ASP A 44 1.20 -13.49 12.69
CA ASP A 44 -0.21 -13.89 12.62
C ASP A 44 -0.86 -14.00 14.00
N GLU A 45 -0.10 -14.16 15.07
CA GLU A 45 -0.60 -14.40 16.42
C GLU A 45 0.23 -13.69 17.50
N VAL A 46 -0.40 -13.33 18.62
CA VAL A 46 0.24 -12.73 19.80
C VAL A 46 1.38 -13.58 20.32
N LYS A 47 1.23 -14.90 20.34
CA LYS A 47 2.26 -15.86 20.78
C LYS A 47 3.62 -15.68 20.10
N SER A 48 3.63 -15.09 18.91
CA SER A 48 4.86 -14.74 18.21
C SER A 48 5.67 -13.66 18.94
N PHE A 49 5.08 -12.95 19.92
CA PHE A 49 5.72 -11.87 20.67
C PHE A 49 5.83 -12.11 22.17
N ASP A 50 5.31 -13.22 22.73
CA ASP A 50 5.32 -13.48 24.18
C ASP A 50 6.71 -13.40 24.83
N LYS A 51 7.76 -13.62 24.03
CA LYS A 51 9.16 -13.62 24.49
C LYS A 51 10.00 -12.50 23.85
N VAL A 52 9.36 -11.61 23.08
CA VAL A 52 10.02 -10.46 22.46
C VAL A 52 10.04 -9.31 23.48
N ASN A 53 11.06 -8.49 23.43
CA ASN A 53 11.18 -7.23 24.12
C ASN A 53 11.84 -6.19 23.21
N SER A 54 11.89 -4.93 23.64
CA SER A 54 12.49 -3.85 22.85
C SER A 54 13.96 -4.11 22.50
N ASP A 55 14.74 -4.72 23.40
CA ASP A 55 16.16 -5.05 23.13
C ASP A 55 16.31 -6.04 21.96
N ILE A 56 15.39 -6.99 21.84
CA ILE A 56 15.37 -7.94 20.70
C ILE A 56 15.01 -7.20 19.41
N LEU A 57 14.01 -6.32 19.44
CA LEU A 57 13.59 -5.54 18.27
C LEU A 57 14.70 -4.60 17.80
N ASP A 58 15.36 -3.88 18.71
CA ASP A 58 16.49 -3.01 18.40
C ASP A 58 17.67 -3.79 17.78
N ARG A 59 17.94 -5.00 18.30
CA ARG A 59 18.96 -5.88 17.72
C ARG A 59 18.58 -6.37 16.34
N LEU A 60 17.32 -6.70 16.09
CA LEU A 60 16.83 -7.10 14.77
C LEU A 60 16.95 -5.93 13.79
N CYS A 61 16.54 -4.72 14.20
CA CYS A 61 16.74 -3.51 13.38
C CYS A 61 18.23 -3.29 13.06
N SER A 62 19.10 -3.39 14.06
CA SER A 62 20.56 -3.22 13.87
C SER A 62 21.16 -4.30 12.98
N TYR A 63 20.69 -5.55 13.10
CA TYR A 63 21.15 -6.68 12.30
C TYR A 63 20.83 -6.51 10.82
N PHE A 64 19.61 -6.08 10.52
CA PHE A 64 19.19 -5.85 9.14
C PHE A 64 19.56 -4.45 8.61
N GLY A 65 19.95 -3.52 9.49
CA GLY A 65 20.14 -2.10 9.13
C GLY A 65 18.85 -1.43 8.63
N LYS A 66 17.67 -1.85 9.13
CA LYS A 66 16.35 -1.47 8.62
C LYS A 66 15.31 -1.40 9.74
N SER A 67 14.32 -0.53 9.54
CA SER A 67 13.09 -0.57 10.35
C SER A 67 12.31 -1.86 10.11
N ILE A 68 11.57 -2.33 11.12
CA ILE A 68 10.72 -3.51 11.01
C ILE A 68 9.32 -3.06 10.59
N GLN A 69 8.80 -3.66 9.52
CA GLN A 69 7.42 -3.46 9.07
C GLN A 69 6.62 -4.75 9.26
N ILE A 70 5.42 -4.59 9.82
CA ILE A 70 4.44 -5.67 10.00
C ILE A 70 3.12 -5.18 9.43
N MET A 71 2.41 -6.04 8.70
CA MET A 71 1.07 -5.76 8.21
C MET A 71 0.11 -6.81 8.78
N ILE A 72 -0.97 -6.35 9.40
CA ILE A 72 -1.99 -7.19 10.01
C ILE A 72 -3.38 -6.71 9.67
N SER A 73 -4.36 -7.62 9.68
CA SER A 73 -5.76 -7.21 9.59
C SER A 73 -6.21 -6.49 10.85
N SER A 74 -6.98 -5.40 10.72
CA SER A 74 -7.48 -4.58 11.83
C SER A 74 -8.42 -5.30 12.79
N ASN A 75 -8.92 -6.48 12.43
CA ASN A 75 -9.70 -7.33 13.33
C ASN A 75 -8.81 -8.06 14.37
N LYS A 76 -7.48 -8.12 14.17
CA LYS A 76 -6.49 -8.70 15.10
C LYS A 76 -6.09 -7.68 16.18
N LYS A 77 -7.06 -7.19 16.94
CA LYS A 77 -6.87 -6.13 17.94
C LYS A 77 -5.87 -6.50 19.05
N ASP A 78 -5.79 -7.76 19.40
CA ASP A 78 -4.83 -8.29 20.36
C ASP A 78 -3.39 -8.17 19.85
N VAL A 79 -3.15 -8.49 18.59
CA VAL A 79 -1.82 -8.32 17.96
C VAL A 79 -1.49 -6.83 17.83
N ALA A 80 -2.43 -5.99 17.39
CA ALA A 80 -2.26 -4.54 17.29
C ALA A 80 -1.81 -3.93 18.63
N ASN A 81 -2.53 -4.25 19.71
CA ASN A 81 -2.18 -3.78 21.07
C ASN A 81 -0.78 -4.20 21.51
N VAL A 82 -0.38 -5.42 21.18
CA VAL A 82 0.99 -5.90 21.49
C VAL A 82 2.03 -5.12 20.70
N LEU A 83 1.81 -4.90 19.40
CA LEU A 83 2.72 -4.12 18.57
C LEU A 83 2.89 -2.70 19.11
N GLU A 84 1.77 -2.01 19.43
CA GLU A 84 1.79 -0.64 19.98
C GLU A 84 2.52 -0.57 21.33
N ASN A 85 2.33 -1.55 22.21
CA ASN A 85 3.04 -1.65 23.48
C ASN A 85 4.56 -1.83 23.31
N PHE A 86 5.01 -2.43 22.21
CA PHE A 86 6.42 -2.52 21.84
C PHE A 86 6.97 -1.29 21.11
N GLY A 87 6.14 -0.27 20.89
CA GLY A 87 6.56 0.97 20.23
C GLY A 87 6.45 0.94 18.71
N PHE A 88 5.73 -0.02 18.14
CA PHE A 88 5.34 0.08 16.74
C PHE A 88 4.30 1.19 16.57
N GLU A 89 4.44 1.94 15.51
CA GLU A 89 3.48 2.97 15.13
C GLU A 89 2.67 2.51 13.92
N ARG A 90 1.34 2.61 13.99
CA ARG A 90 0.47 2.40 12.83
C ARG A 90 0.68 3.56 11.85
N LYS A 91 1.12 3.26 10.64
CA LYS A 91 1.44 4.25 9.61
C LYS A 91 0.42 4.32 8.49
N ARG A 92 -0.35 3.26 8.27
CA ARG A 92 -1.31 3.17 7.18
C ARG A 92 -2.39 2.14 7.48
N ALA A 93 -3.61 2.41 7.04
CA ALA A 93 -4.67 1.43 6.86
C ALA A 93 -5.04 1.34 5.38
N CYS A 94 -5.02 0.15 4.83
CA CYS A 94 -5.43 -0.14 3.48
C CYS A 94 -6.81 -0.81 3.49
N TYR A 95 -7.77 -0.23 2.78
CA TYR A 95 -9.10 -0.79 2.55
C TYR A 95 -9.08 -1.58 1.25
N GLU A 96 -9.42 -2.87 1.29
CA GLU A 96 -9.70 -3.67 0.10
C GLU A 96 -11.19 -3.54 -0.22
N VAL A 97 -11.52 -2.90 -1.33
CA VAL A 97 -12.88 -2.50 -1.67
C VAL A 97 -13.38 -3.31 -2.86
N GLU A 98 -14.48 -4.01 -2.67
CA GLU A 98 -15.28 -4.63 -3.73
C GLU A 98 -16.69 -4.02 -3.67
N VAL A 99 -17.14 -3.41 -4.78
CA VAL A 99 -18.41 -2.70 -4.86
C VAL A 99 -19.21 -3.08 -6.09
N THR A 100 -20.52 -2.95 -5.96
CA THR A 100 -21.50 -3.10 -7.04
C THR A 100 -22.16 -1.76 -7.35
N LYS A 101 -22.94 -1.73 -8.42
CA LYS A 101 -23.71 -0.54 -8.79
C LYS A 101 -24.72 -0.11 -7.69
N ALA A 102 -25.17 -1.05 -6.86
CA ALA A 102 -26.11 -0.74 -5.77
C ALA A 102 -25.46 0.04 -4.62
N ASP A 103 -24.15 -0.10 -4.46
CA ASP A 103 -23.36 0.59 -3.42
C ASP A 103 -23.00 2.02 -3.83
N TYR A 104 -23.14 2.35 -5.12
CA TYR A 104 -22.76 3.65 -5.67
C TYR A 104 -23.71 4.76 -5.21
N CYS A 105 -23.14 5.80 -4.61
CA CYS A 105 -23.88 6.97 -4.10
C CYS A 105 -24.22 7.94 -5.24
N LEU A 106 -24.96 7.50 -6.25
CA LEU A 106 -25.56 8.23 -7.36
C LEU A 106 -25.07 9.68 -7.54
N TYR A 107 -23.82 9.86 -7.97
CA TYR A 107 -23.38 11.14 -8.51
C TYR A 107 -23.83 11.21 -9.97
N GLU A 108 -24.36 12.36 -10.35
CA GLU A 108 -24.76 12.58 -11.75
C GLU A 108 -23.53 12.55 -12.66
N LYS A 109 -23.69 11.94 -13.83
CA LYS A 109 -22.66 12.00 -14.86
C LYS A 109 -22.47 13.44 -15.31
N ASP A 110 -21.24 13.93 -15.28
CA ASP A 110 -20.88 15.24 -15.81
C ASP A 110 -20.50 15.11 -17.29
N ASP A 111 -21.40 15.52 -18.19
CA ASP A 111 -21.18 15.44 -19.64
C ASP A 111 -20.03 16.36 -20.12
N GLY A 112 -19.55 17.29 -19.29
CA GLY A 112 -18.39 18.12 -19.57
C GLY A 112 -17.06 17.38 -19.47
N ILE A 113 -17.01 16.25 -18.78
CA ILE A 113 -15.79 15.46 -18.58
C ILE A 113 -15.56 14.50 -19.74
N LYS A 114 -14.45 14.67 -20.44
CA LYS A 114 -14.02 13.78 -21.51
C LYS A 114 -12.98 12.79 -21.03
N LEU A 115 -13.39 11.52 -20.84
CA LEU A 115 -12.49 10.45 -20.53
C LEU A 115 -11.71 10.00 -21.77
N ILE A 116 -10.38 10.04 -21.68
CA ILE A 116 -9.46 9.63 -22.74
C ILE A 116 -8.76 8.36 -22.27
N THR A 117 -8.55 7.40 -23.18
CA THR A 117 -7.85 6.14 -22.86
C THR A 117 -6.50 6.10 -23.57
N ALA A 118 -5.46 5.71 -22.85
CA ALA A 118 -4.16 5.39 -23.42
C ALA A 118 -3.69 4.00 -22.97
N HIS A 119 -2.85 3.38 -23.79
CA HIS A 119 -2.33 2.04 -23.56
C HIS A 119 -0.81 2.05 -23.38
N LYS A 120 -0.31 1.04 -22.64
CA LYS A 120 1.13 0.85 -22.37
C LYS A 120 1.94 0.95 -23.66
N GLY A 121 2.99 1.76 -23.61
CA GLY A 121 3.86 2.06 -24.75
C GLY A 121 3.48 3.33 -25.54
N SER A 122 2.31 3.95 -25.31
CA SER A 122 1.99 5.25 -25.90
C SER A 122 2.65 6.40 -25.12
N LYS A 123 2.84 7.54 -25.78
CA LYS A 123 3.42 8.76 -25.18
C LYS A 123 2.55 9.25 -24.01
N GLU A 124 1.24 9.21 -24.19
CA GLU A 124 0.25 9.64 -23.19
C GLU A 124 0.28 8.72 -21.96
N PHE A 125 0.36 7.40 -22.17
CA PHE A 125 0.51 6.45 -21.08
C PHE A 125 1.78 6.76 -20.26
N MET A 126 2.90 7.00 -20.93
CA MET A 126 4.17 7.30 -20.25
C MET A 126 4.09 8.61 -19.45
N ALA A 127 3.40 9.63 -19.96
CA ALA A 127 3.18 10.88 -19.24
C ALA A 127 2.31 10.66 -17.97
N CYS A 128 1.25 9.85 -18.07
CA CYS A 128 0.43 9.47 -16.92
C CYS A 128 1.24 8.66 -15.88
N ALA A 129 2.09 7.74 -16.36
CA ALA A 129 2.94 6.91 -15.49
C ALA A 129 3.98 7.74 -14.72
N ASP A 130 4.52 8.78 -15.34
CA ASP A 130 5.45 9.72 -14.69
C ASP A 130 4.77 10.46 -13.53
N LEU A 131 3.58 11.01 -13.77
CA LEU A 131 2.79 11.70 -12.75
C LEU A 131 2.41 10.75 -11.59
N MET A 132 2.02 9.52 -11.93
CA MET A 132 1.66 8.52 -10.92
C MET A 132 2.84 8.11 -10.07
N LEU A 133 4.03 7.89 -10.67
CA LEU A 133 5.25 7.57 -9.91
C LEU A 133 5.61 8.70 -8.93
N GLU A 134 5.56 9.94 -9.37
CA GLU A 134 5.83 11.10 -8.49
C GLU A 134 4.85 11.12 -7.30
N ARG A 135 3.58 10.92 -7.55
CA ARG A 135 2.55 10.83 -6.51
C ARG A 135 2.82 9.66 -5.57
N TYR A 136 3.06 8.47 -6.12
CA TYR A 136 3.32 7.24 -5.37
C TYR A 136 4.52 7.40 -4.43
N MET A 137 5.63 7.93 -4.93
CA MET A 137 6.83 8.21 -4.11
C MET A 137 6.52 9.17 -2.97
N LYS A 138 5.71 10.20 -3.20
CA LYS A 138 5.35 11.19 -2.19
C LYS A 138 4.45 10.60 -1.10
N THR A 139 3.44 9.82 -1.46
CA THR A 139 2.51 9.20 -0.49
C THR A 139 3.20 8.14 0.37
N HIS A 140 4.13 7.36 -0.22
CA HIS A 140 4.82 6.27 0.48
C HIS A 140 6.11 6.68 1.19
N LEU A 141 6.56 7.94 1.06
CA LEU A 141 7.87 8.40 1.56
C LEU A 141 8.12 8.08 3.04
N LYS A 142 7.09 8.20 3.88
CA LYS A 142 7.20 8.02 5.34
C LYS A 142 6.78 6.62 5.83
N ILE A 143 6.40 5.74 4.93
CA ILE A 143 5.87 4.41 5.25
C ILE A 143 6.84 3.35 4.72
N ASN A 144 6.86 3.20 3.43
CA ASN A 144 7.69 2.24 2.70
C ASN A 144 8.10 2.84 1.35
N PRO A 145 9.09 3.75 1.35
CA PRO A 145 9.47 4.49 0.16
C PRO A 145 9.84 3.56 -1.00
N TRP A 146 9.49 3.99 -2.20
CA TRP A 146 9.89 3.30 -3.43
C TRP A 146 11.41 3.31 -3.58
N THR A 147 12.02 2.15 -3.75
CA THR A 147 13.47 1.96 -3.94
C THR A 147 13.83 1.35 -5.29
N GLY A 148 12.81 0.97 -6.08
CA GLY A 148 12.98 0.45 -7.43
C GLY A 148 13.34 1.54 -8.45
N LYS A 149 13.68 1.13 -9.66
CA LYS A 149 13.90 2.04 -10.79
C LYS A 149 12.54 2.54 -11.32
N LYS A 150 12.56 3.63 -12.07
CA LYS A 150 11.39 4.14 -12.80
C LYS A 150 10.79 3.08 -13.74
N THR A 151 11.63 2.34 -14.44
CA THR A 151 11.22 1.25 -15.33
C THR A 151 10.45 0.15 -14.59
N ASP A 152 10.89 -0.18 -13.38
CA ASP A 152 10.25 -1.22 -12.58
C ASP A 152 8.83 -0.81 -12.18
N PHE A 153 8.62 0.48 -11.85
CA PHE A 153 7.29 1.02 -11.59
C PHE A 153 6.39 0.94 -12.82
N PHE A 154 6.92 1.31 -13.98
CA PHE A 154 6.16 1.26 -15.23
C PHE A 154 5.79 -0.17 -15.62
N ASP A 155 6.63 -1.14 -15.29
CA ASP A 155 6.38 -2.55 -15.58
C ASP A 155 5.25 -3.14 -14.73
N ILE A 156 5.08 -2.69 -13.49
CA ILE A 156 3.98 -3.13 -12.60
C ILE A 156 2.65 -2.41 -12.85
N LEU A 157 2.64 -1.27 -13.56
CA LEU A 157 1.40 -0.57 -13.87
C LEU A 157 0.51 -1.40 -14.82
N PRO A 158 -0.84 -1.37 -14.62
CA PRO A 158 -1.81 -1.89 -15.58
C PRO A 158 -1.54 -1.40 -17.00
N GLY A 159 -1.91 -2.22 -17.97
CA GLY A 159 -1.67 -1.91 -19.39
C GLY A 159 -2.50 -0.76 -19.96
N LYS A 160 -3.45 -0.22 -19.18
CA LYS A 160 -4.38 0.81 -19.60
C LYS A 160 -4.50 1.92 -18.55
N VAL A 161 -4.53 3.17 -19.00
CA VAL A 161 -4.85 4.33 -18.20
C VAL A 161 -6.03 5.08 -18.82
N VAL A 162 -6.97 5.51 -17.98
CA VAL A 162 -8.02 6.47 -18.35
C VAL A 162 -7.66 7.79 -17.69
N TYR A 163 -7.73 8.87 -18.43
CA TYR A 163 -7.34 10.18 -17.94
C TYR A 163 -8.22 11.30 -18.52
N GLU A 164 -8.21 12.41 -17.86
CA GLU A 164 -8.77 13.68 -18.28
C GLU A 164 -7.65 14.69 -18.45
N ARG A 165 -7.76 15.55 -19.46
CA ARG A 165 -6.83 16.64 -19.68
C ARG A 165 -7.58 17.94 -19.98
N ASN A 166 -6.98 19.02 -19.54
CA ASN A 166 -7.37 20.36 -19.92
C ASN A 166 -6.19 20.99 -20.68
N ASP A 167 -6.41 21.32 -21.94
CA ASP A 167 -5.36 21.67 -22.89
C ASP A 167 -4.29 20.57 -22.96
N ASP A 168 -3.04 20.88 -22.60
CA ASP A 168 -1.92 19.94 -22.62
C ASP A 168 -1.65 19.29 -21.23
N ASN A 169 -2.40 19.70 -20.18
CA ASN A 169 -2.18 19.22 -18.82
C ASN A 169 -3.09 18.04 -18.49
N ILE A 170 -2.52 16.94 -18.04
CA ILE A 170 -3.26 15.82 -17.44
C ILE A 170 -3.71 16.27 -16.05
N GLU A 171 -5.02 16.30 -15.81
CA GLU A 171 -5.59 16.75 -14.54
C GLU A 171 -5.98 15.59 -13.63
N ASN A 172 -6.59 14.53 -14.21
CA ASN A 172 -7.03 13.36 -13.48
C ASN A 172 -6.66 12.10 -14.25
N LEU A 173 -6.34 11.01 -13.54
CA LEU A 173 -6.04 9.73 -14.16
C LEU A 173 -6.36 8.54 -13.25
N ALA A 174 -6.60 7.39 -13.87
CA ALA A 174 -6.75 6.10 -13.22
C ALA A 174 -6.12 4.98 -14.07
N PHE A 175 -5.21 4.20 -13.50
CA PHE A 175 -4.71 2.98 -14.11
C PHE A 175 -5.67 1.83 -13.81
N ILE A 176 -6.08 1.09 -14.84
CA ILE A 176 -7.17 0.12 -14.76
C ILE A 176 -6.75 -1.20 -15.41
N GLU A 177 -7.07 -2.30 -14.74
CA GLU A 177 -6.98 -3.64 -15.30
C GLU A 177 -8.32 -4.36 -15.12
N ASN A 178 -9.03 -4.57 -16.24
CA ASN A 178 -10.39 -5.11 -16.25
C ASN A 178 -11.34 -4.29 -15.34
N GLU A 179 -11.89 -4.90 -14.29
CA GLU A 179 -12.75 -4.30 -13.27
C GLU A 179 -11.98 -3.62 -12.13
N GLU A 180 -10.66 -3.75 -12.09
CA GLU A 180 -9.82 -3.18 -11.03
C GLU A 180 -9.36 -1.76 -11.38
N ILE A 181 -9.48 -0.84 -10.41
CA ILE A 181 -8.85 0.47 -10.42
C ILE A 181 -7.61 0.38 -9.52
N ALA A 182 -6.43 0.21 -10.12
CA ALA A 182 -5.21 -0.05 -9.38
C ALA A 182 -4.54 1.21 -8.79
N TYR A 183 -4.56 2.32 -9.53
CA TYR A 183 -3.95 3.59 -9.10
C TYR A 183 -4.78 4.77 -9.57
N VAL A 184 -4.85 5.83 -8.75
CA VAL A 184 -5.57 7.06 -9.06
C VAL A 184 -4.77 8.30 -8.70
N LEU A 185 -4.99 9.38 -9.45
CA LEU A 185 -4.44 10.70 -9.19
C LEU A 185 -5.40 11.77 -9.69
N GLY A 186 -5.53 12.85 -8.94
CA GLY A 186 -6.31 14.01 -9.32
C GLY A 186 -5.55 15.32 -9.15
N LYS A 187 -6.03 16.35 -9.81
CA LYS A 187 -5.57 17.74 -9.65
C LYS A 187 -5.99 18.31 -8.29
N ASP A 188 -7.27 18.15 -7.99
CA ASP A 188 -7.91 18.52 -6.74
C ASP A 188 -9.11 17.59 -6.49
N ILE A 189 -9.66 17.63 -5.27
CA ILE A 189 -10.72 16.72 -4.85
C ILE A 189 -12.01 16.89 -5.66
N ASP A 190 -12.41 18.11 -5.99
CA ASP A 190 -13.69 18.35 -6.70
C ASP A 190 -13.60 17.92 -8.17
N SER A 191 -12.49 18.20 -8.83
CA SER A 191 -12.20 17.75 -10.19
C SER A 191 -12.11 16.21 -10.22
N PHE A 192 -11.38 15.62 -9.29
CA PHE A 192 -11.21 14.17 -9.20
C PHE A 192 -12.54 13.44 -8.94
N ARG A 193 -13.40 13.98 -8.07
CA ARG A 193 -14.74 13.41 -7.81
C ARG A 193 -15.58 13.31 -9.07
N LYS A 194 -15.61 14.35 -9.89
CA LYS A 194 -16.33 14.38 -11.17
C LYS A 194 -15.74 13.37 -12.16
N PHE A 195 -14.42 13.36 -12.30
CA PHE A 195 -13.70 12.38 -13.13
C PHE A 195 -14.02 10.95 -12.70
N SER A 196 -13.88 10.66 -11.40
CA SER A 196 -14.13 9.32 -10.84
C SER A 196 -15.58 8.88 -11.01
N SER A 197 -16.55 9.78 -10.84
CA SER A 197 -17.98 9.48 -11.08
C SER A 197 -18.22 9.03 -12.50
N ASN A 198 -17.66 9.72 -13.50
CA ASN A 198 -17.75 9.33 -14.91
C ASN A 198 -17.04 7.99 -15.20
N LEU A 199 -15.87 7.79 -14.59
CA LEU A 199 -15.12 6.56 -14.72
C LEU A 199 -15.92 5.36 -14.19
N ILE A 200 -16.44 5.47 -12.96
CA ILE A 200 -17.25 4.43 -12.29
C ILE A 200 -18.51 4.12 -13.09
N PHE A 201 -19.19 5.15 -13.59
CA PHE A 201 -20.35 4.95 -14.45
C PHE A 201 -20.01 4.09 -15.68
N ASN A 202 -18.93 4.41 -16.40
CA ASN A 202 -18.48 3.65 -17.57
C ASN A 202 -17.99 2.23 -17.22
N LEU A 203 -17.44 2.02 -16.04
CA LEU A 203 -17.01 0.69 -15.57
C LEU A 203 -18.23 -0.20 -15.27
N PHE A 204 -19.27 0.33 -14.60
CA PHE A 204 -20.51 -0.43 -14.34
C PHE A 204 -21.37 -0.72 -15.58
N GLU A 205 -21.11 -0.06 -16.72
CA GLU A 205 -21.67 -0.49 -17.99
C GLU A 205 -21.07 -1.80 -18.52
N LYS A 206 -19.87 -2.17 -18.05
CA LYS A 206 -19.10 -3.32 -18.54
C LYS A 206 -18.95 -4.43 -17.51
N TYR A 207 -18.81 -4.04 -16.25
CA TYR A 207 -18.50 -4.95 -15.14
C TYR A 207 -19.60 -4.91 -14.10
N LYS A 208 -19.84 -6.03 -13.44
CA LYS A 208 -20.81 -6.16 -12.37
C LYS A 208 -20.26 -5.61 -11.05
N ASN A 209 -18.98 -5.91 -10.80
CA ASN A 209 -18.25 -5.48 -9.61
C ASN A 209 -17.07 -4.61 -10.03
N ILE A 210 -16.62 -3.74 -9.14
CA ILE A 210 -15.38 -2.94 -9.28
C ILE A 210 -14.55 -3.20 -8.04
N TYR A 211 -13.24 -3.35 -8.23
CA TYR A 211 -12.26 -3.58 -7.17
C TYR A 211 -11.27 -2.43 -7.12
N PHE A 212 -10.86 -2.02 -5.92
CA PHE A 212 -9.76 -1.09 -5.71
C PHE A 212 -9.26 -1.15 -4.27
N GLU A 213 -8.02 -0.72 -4.08
CA GLU A 213 -7.46 -0.46 -2.75
C GLU A 213 -7.52 1.03 -2.43
N ALA A 214 -7.78 1.36 -1.16
CA ALA A 214 -7.74 2.74 -0.68
C ALA A 214 -6.92 2.83 0.61
N ASP A 215 -5.75 3.43 0.50
CA ASP A 215 -4.90 3.75 1.65
C ASP A 215 -5.40 5.03 2.33
N ASP A 216 -5.50 5.02 3.66
CA ASP A 216 -5.95 6.19 4.45
C ASP A 216 -5.02 7.41 4.32
N CYS A 217 -3.79 7.20 3.85
CA CYS A 217 -2.82 8.25 3.55
C CYS A 217 -2.91 8.79 2.11
N ASP A 218 -3.74 8.21 1.23
CA ASP A 218 -3.97 8.70 -0.13
C ASP A 218 -5.36 9.35 -0.26
N GLU A 219 -5.37 10.69 -0.33
CA GLU A 219 -6.62 11.48 -0.41
C GLU A 219 -7.50 11.14 -1.61
N PHE A 220 -6.89 10.80 -2.78
CA PHE A 220 -7.67 10.46 -3.98
C PHE A 220 -8.25 9.05 -3.92
N ALA A 221 -7.50 8.08 -3.40
CA ALA A 221 -8.02 6.74 -3.17
C ALA A 221 -9.17 6.77 -2.13
N MET A 222 -9.02 7.56 -1.07
CA MET A 222 -10.08 7.77 -0.08
C MET A 222 -11.29 8.54 -0.64
N GLU A 223 -11.07 9.47 -1.58
CA GLU A 223 -12.18 10.15 -2.25
C GLU A 223 -12.93 9.22 -3.21
N LEU A 224 -12.22 8.34 -3.93
CA LEU A 224 -12.83 7.29 -4.73
C LEU A 224 -13.74 6.40 -3.86
N LYS A 225 -13.24 5.97 -2.69
CA LYS A 225 -13.99 5.15 -1.73
C LYS A 225 -15.28 5.82 -1.25
N LYS A 226 -15.29 7.14 -1.03
CA LYS A 226 -16.49 7.91 -0.61
C LYS A 226 -17.61 7.95 -1.65
N LEU A 227 -17.34 7.55 -2.90
CA LEU A 227 -18.39 7.42 -3.91
C LEU A 227 -19.32 6.23 -3.65
N PHE A 228 -19.01 5.39 -2.66
CA PHE A 228 -19.75 4.18 -2.36
C PHE A 228 -20.22 4.16 -0.91
N ASN A 229 -21.42 3.64 -0.70
CA ASN A 229 -21.96 3.38 0.63
C ASN A 229 -21.62 1.94 1.04
N ILE A 230 -20.49 1.78 1.70
CA ILE A 230 -19.94 0.48 2.11
C ILE A 230 -19.61 0.48 3.60
N ASP A 231 -19.78 -0.69 4.24
CA ASP A 231 -19.36 -0.91 5.62
C ASP A 231 -17.86 -1.22 5.68
N ASP A 232 -17.09 -0.32 6.25
CA ASP A 232 -15.63 -0.35 6.30
C ASP A 232 -15.11 -0.96 7.59
N ASN A 233 -15.34 -2.22 7.82
CA ASN A 233 -15.02 -2.79 9.11
C ASN A 233 -13.63 -3.42 9.22
N ILE A 234 -12.96 -3.72 8.12
CA ILE A 234 -11.69 -4.43 8.12
C ILE A 234 -10.71 -3.77 7.17
N THR A 235 -9.52 -3.46 7.69
CA THR A 235 -8.39 -2.94 6.92
C THR A 235 -7.15 -3.82 7.10
N TRP A 236 -6.17 -3.65 6.22
CA TRP A 236 -4.82 -4.12 6.43
C TRP A 236 -3.97 -2.96 6.98
N ASP A 237 -3.63 -3.05 8.27
CA ASP A 237 -2.91 -2.01 8.97
C ASP A 237 -1.40 -2.27 8.93
N THR A 238 -0.66 -1.26 8.51
CA THR A 238 0.81 -1.28 8.46
C THR A 238 1.39 -0.66 9.72
N TYR A 239 2.17 -1.42 10.46
CA TYR A 239 2.89 -1.03 11.66
C TYR A 239 4.39 -0.98 11.39
N ILE A 240 5.08 0.05 11.88
CA ILE A 240 6.53 0.23 11.72
C ILE A 240 7.17 0.47 13.08
N TYR A 241 8.23 -0.28 13.35
CA TYR A 241 9.13 -0.07 14.46
C TYR A 241 10.45 0.52 13.96
N ASN A 242 10.74 1.74 14.39
CA ASN A 242 12.01 2.41 14.11
C ASN A 242 12.94 2.17 15.29
N GLY A 243 13.78 1.15 15.24
CA GLY A 243 14.73 0.88 16.32
C GLY A 243 15.67 2.07 16.63
N ASN A 244 16.32 2.00 17.78
CA ASN A 244 17.34 2.98 18.21
C ASN A 244 18.69 2.77 17.50
N PHE A 245 18.68 2.48 16.19
CA PHE A 245 19.92 2.36 15.43
C PHE A 245 20.20 3.68 14.70
N GLU A 246 21.41 4.17 14.83
CA GLU A 246 21.87 5.28 14.00
C GLU A 246 21.91 4.80 12.55
N CYS A 247 21.00 5.28 11.70
CA CYS A 247 21.16 5.14 10.27
C CYS A 247 22.49 5.82 9.93
N GLY A 248 23.54 5.04 9.67
CA GLY A 248 24.80 5.57 9.15
C GLY A 248 24.49 6.38 7.89
N ASN A 249 24.77 7.67 7.96
CA ASN A 249 24.70 8.63 6.87
C ASN A 249 25.57 8.21 5.69
#